data_2696b2ddb226a8d6baffa49e514c3ec0
#
_entry.id   2696b2ddb226a8d6baffa49e514c3ec0
#
_cell.length_a   1.000
_cell.length_b   1.000
_cell.length_c   1.000
_cell.angle_alpha   90.00
_cell.angle_beta   90.00
_cell.angle_gamma   90.00
#
_symmetry.space_group_name_H-M   'P 1'
#
loop_
_entity.id
_entity.type
_entity.pdbx_description
1 polymer ?
#
loop_
_entity_poly.entity_id
_entity_poly.type
_entity_poly.pdbx_seq_one_letter_code
_entity_poly.pdbx_strand_id
1 'polypeptide(L)'
;MQNSKHSETISLHSGWRSDDTTSSVAVPIHQTTSYLFKDTDQAVNLFSLSELGNIYTRIMNPTNDILEKRIAALEGGVAALALSSGQTASAFAIQNVAKAGDNVVSSTDLYGGTWNLFSKTLKDMGIEVRFVDPSNPNAFADATDSKTRAYYAETLPNPKLKVFPISEVSSIGKKFGIPLIVDNTAAPIICKPIDHGAAIVVYSLTKYIGGHGNSVGGIIVDCGNFDW
;
A
#
# COMPACT_ATOMS: atom_id res chain seq x y z
N MET A 1 18.63 16.46 3.30
CA MET A 1 18.12 15.35 4.12
C MET A 1 16.88 14.65 3.56
N GLN A 2 16.16 15.22 2.60
CA GLN A 2 15.11 14.51 1.85
C GLN A 2 15.62 13.29 1.08
N ASN A 3 16.93 13.16 0.90
CA ASN A 3 17.58 12.09 0.13
C ASN A 3 18.43 11.15 1.00
N SER A 4 18.15 11.02 2.30
CA SER A 4 18.84 10.05 3.14
C SER A 4 18.53 8.63 2.66
N LYS A 5 19.57 7.77 2.68
CA LYS A 5 19.44 6.32 2.40
C LYS A 5 19.34 5.49 3.70
N HIS A 6 19.44 6.15 4.86
CA HIS A 6 19.40 5.49 6.16
C HIS A 6 17.98 5.46 6.70
N SER A 7 17.45 4.27 6.94
CA SER A 7 16.08 4.03 7.44
C SER A 7 15.78 4.79 8.73
N GLU A 8 16.76 4.89 9.64
CA GLU A 8 16.65 5.62 10.91
C GLU A 8 16.38 7.11 10.68
N THR A 9 17.11 7.72 9.73
CA THR A 9 16.93 9.13 9.37
C THR A 9 15.60 9.35 8.64
N ILE A 10 15.23 8.45 7.74
CA ILE A 10 13.95 8.50 7.00
C ILE A 10 12.79 8.42 7.98
N SER A 11 12.83 7.47 8.92
CA SER A 11 11.76 7.25 9.92
C SER A 11 11.48 8.50 10.76
N LEU A 12 12.50 9.30 11.03
CA LEU A 12 12.35 10.50 11.85
C LEU A 12 12.01 11.76 11.04
N HIS A 13 12.54 11.89 9.82
CA HIS A 13 12.60 13.18 9.15
C HIS A 13 11.97 13.23 7.75
N SER A 14 11.66 12.08 7.11
CA SER A 14 11.03 12.13 5.79
C SER A 14 9.63 12.74 5.87
N GLY A 15 9.34 13.63 4.93
CA GLY A 15 8.06 14.32 4.82
C GLY A 15 7.84 15.45 5.84
N TRP A 16 8.70 15.59 6.87
CA TRP A 16 8.55 16.62 7.90
C TRP A 16 9.87 17.01 8.53
N ARG A 17 10.05 18.30 8.78
CA ARG A 17 11.21 18.83 9.54
C ARG A 17 10.77 19.69 10.73
N SER A 18 9.99 20.72 10.45
CA SER A 18 9.42 21.62 11.43
C SER A 18 8.25 22.36 10.80
N ASP A 19 7.37 22.87 11.62
CA ASP A 19 6.33 23.82 11.18
C ASP A 19 6.93 25.20 10.98
N ASP A 20 6.70 25.80 9.81
CA ASP A 20 7.30 27.10 9.47
C ASP A 20 6.74 28.24 10.32
N THR A 21 5.55 28.10 10.88
CA THR A 21 4.87 29.13 11.68
C THR A 21 5.26 29.05 13.16
N THR A 22 5.27 27.83 13.70
CA THR A 22 5.48 27.58 15.14
C THR A 22 6.84 27.03 15.48
N SER A 23 7.63 26.62 14.46
CA SER A 23 8.89 25.89 14.60
C SER A 23 8.74 24.54 15.35
N SER A 24 7.54 23.98 15.38
CA SER A 24 7.27 22.69 16.03
C SER A 24 8.05 21.56 15.36
N VAL A 25 8.76 20.78 16.16
CA VAL A 25 9.48 19.57 15.71
C VAL A 25 8.51 18.40 15.47
N ALA A 26 7.50 18.27 16.32
CA ALA A 26 6.47 17.24 16.15
C ALA A 26 5.49 17.63 15.03
N VAL A 27 5.01 16.62 14.29
CA VAL A 27 3.97 16.82 13.29
C VAL A 27 2.68 17.32 13.95
N PRO A 28 2.13 18.47 13.56
CA PRO A 28 0.83 18.92 14.06
C PRO A 28 -0.30 17.97 13.64
N ILE A 29 -1.31 17.82 14.51
CA ILE A 29 -2.54 17.11 14.18
C ILE A 29 -3.55 18.09 13.61
N HIS A 30 -3.77 18.04 12.29
CA HIS A 30 -4.76 18.86 11.60
C HIS A 30 -6.15 18.20 11.70
N GLN A 31 -6.85 18.40 12.81
CA GLN A 31 -8.19 17.88 13.04
C GLN A 31 -9.24 18.80 12.43
N THR A 32 -9.36 18.78 11.11
CA THR A 32 -10.31 19.56 10.34
C THR A 32 -10.93 18.74 9.22
N THR A 33 -12.11 19.16 8.75
CA THR A 33 -12.78 18.55 7.59
C THR A 33 -12.43 19.24 6.30
N SER A 34 -12.35 20.56 6.29
CA SER A 34 -12.24 21.41 5.10
C SER A 34 -11.15 22.47 5.29
N TYR A 35 -10.75 23.07 4.19
CA TYR A 35 -9.75 24.14 4.14
C TYR A 35 -10.31 25.35 3.42
N LEU A 36 -9.90 26.53 3.84
CA LEU A 36 -10.30 27.78 3.18
C LEU A 36 -9.47 28.02 1.92
N PHE A 37 -10.13 28.48 0.88
CA PHE A 37 -9.48 28.98 -0.33
C PHE A 37 -9.21 30.48 -0.20
N LYS A 38 -8.15 30.95 -0.84
CA LYS A 38 -7.84 32.39 -0.89
C LYS A 38 -8.89 33.16 -1.70
N ASP A 39 -9.29 32.56 -2.83
CA ASP A 39 -10.23 33.11 -3.80
C ASP A 39 -10.85 32.00 -4.65
N THR A 40 -11.75 32.37 -5.56
CA THR A 40 -12.43 31.43 -6.48
C THR A 40 -11.46 30.80 -7.47
N ASP A 41 -10.45 31.53 -7.93
CA ASP A 41 -9.49 31.04 -8.93
C ASP A 41 -8.62 29.93 -8.31
N GLN A 42 -8.18 30.09 -7.07
CA GLN A 42 -7.50 29.01 -6.35
C GLN A 42 -8.39 27.77 -6.19
N ALA A 43 -9.67 27.97 -5.85
CA ALA A 43 -10.61 26.86 -5.74
C ALA A 43 -10.71 26.08 -7.06
N VAL A 44 -10.87 26.79 -8.18
CA VAL A 44 -10.91 26.18 -9.54
C VAL A 44 -9.62 25.39 -9.81
N ASN A 45 -8.46 25.97 -9.53
CA ASN A 45 -7.17 25.32 -9.77
C ASN A 45 -7.00 24.03 -8.95
N LEU A 46 -7.40 24.03 -7.68
CA LEU A 46 -7.33 22.87 -6.81
C LEU A 46 -8.30 21.76 -7.26
N PHE A 47 -9.54 22.09 -7.60
CA PHE A 47 -10.53 21.10 -8.05
C PHE A 47 -10.24 20.54 -9.44
N SER A 48 -9.58 21.32 -10.31
CA SER A 48 -9.12 20.84 -11.63
C SER A 48 -7.77 20.13 -11.58
N LEU A 49 -7.14 20.02 -10.40
CA LEU A 49 -5.81 19.44 -10.18
C LEU A 49 -4.68 20.15 -10.95
N SER A 50 -4.88 21.39 -11.39
CA SER A 50 -3.83 22.23 -11.96
C SER A 50 -2.91 22.83 -10.89
N GLU A 51 -3.36 22.84 -9.63
CA GLU A 51 -2.60 23.15 -8.43
C GLU A 51 -2.83 22.05 -7.40
N LEU A 52 -1.79 21.66 -6.65
CA LEU A 52 -1.90 20.71 -5.54
C LEU A 52 -2.08 21.46 -4.23
N GLY A 53 -3.01 21.02 -3.37
CA GLY A 53 -3.24 21.62 -2.08
C GLY A 53 -4.37 20.96 -1.30
N ASN A 54 -4.64 21.49 -0.13
CA ASN A 54 -5.65 20.92 0.77
C ASN A 54 -7.04 21.41 0.39
N ILE A 55 -7.98 20.49 0.22
CA ILE A 55 -9.38 20.76 -0.12
C ILE A 55 -10.29 20.22 0.98
N TYR A 56 -10.19 18.91 1.23
CA TYR A 56 -11.07 18.20 2.15
C TYR A 56 -10.37 16.95 2.70
N THR A 57 -10.45 16.74 4.02
CA THR A 57 -9.65 15.72 4.74
C THR A 57 -9.85 14.30 4.22
N ARG A 58 -11.01 13.93 3.68
CA ARG A 58 -11.23 12.60 3.08
C ARG A 58 -10.30 12.36 1.87
N ILE A 59 -9.90 13.42 1.16
CA ILE A 59 -9.04 13.35 -0.03
C ILE A 59 -7.58 13.55 0.36
N MET A 60 -7.28 14.58 1.18
CA MET A 60 -5.94 14.89 1.66
C MET A 60 -6.00 15.60 3.02
N ASN A 61 -5.01 15.31 3.87
CA ASN A 61 -4.81 15.98 5.15
C ASN A 61 -3.30 16.07 5.43
N PRO A 62 -2.77 17.21 5.87
CA PRO A 62 -1.33 17.38 6.12
C PRO A 62 -0.75 16.35 7.10
N THR A 63 -1.52 15.91 8.08
CA THR A 63 -1.08 14.86 9.02
C THR A 63 -0.88 13.53 8.33
N ASN A 64 -1.85 13.11 7.48
CA ASN A 64 -1.76 11.86 6.73
C ASN A 64 -0.68 11.93 5.65
N ASP A 65 -0.55 13.06 4.96
CA ASP A 65 0.45 13.28 3.90
C ASP A 65 1.88 13.02 4.40
N ILE A 66 2.19 13.40 5.64
CA ILE A 66 3.50 13.15 6.22
C ILE A 66 3.73 11.66 6.48
N LEU A 67 2.71 10.94 6.97
CA LEU A 67 2.77 9.49 7.14
C LEU A 67 2.99 8.80 5.79
N GLU A 68 2.21 9.18 4.77
CA GLU A 68 2.27 8.65 3.42
C GLU A 68 3.66 8.85 2.79
N LYS A 69 4.19 10.07 2.82
CA LYS A 69 5.54 10.40 2.35
C LYS A 69 6.63 9.62 3.08
N ARG A 70 6.47 9.44 4.39
CA ARG A 70 7.46 8.73 5.21
C ARG A 70 7.50 7.25 4.90
N ILE A 71 6.34 6.59 4.79
CA ILE A 71 6.29 5.16 4.47
C ILE A 71 6.71 4.91 3.02
N ALA A 72 6.28 5.75 2.06
CA ALA A 72 6.76 5.68 0.68
C ALA A 72 8.29 5.77 0.63
N ALA A 73 8.89 6.72 1.35
CA ALA A 73 10.36 6.86 1.39
C ALA A 73 11.07 5.68 2.07
N LEU A 74 10.49 5.09 3.11
CA LEU A 74 11.05 3.92 3.79
C LEU A 74 11.02 2.69 2.89
N GLU A 75 9.94 2.49 2.15
CA GLU A 75 9.81 1.40 1.19
C GLU A 75 10.66 1.64 -0.06
N GLY A 76 10.84 2.89 -0.48
CA GLY A 76 11.44 3.29 -1.74
C GLY A 76 10.42 3.46 -2.87
N GLY A 77 9.13 3.56 -2.53
CA GLY A 77 8.03 3.80 -3.46
C GLY A 77 7.89 5.25 -3.89
N VAL A 78 7.04 5.48 -4.89
CA VAL A 78 6.79 6.83 -5.46
C VAL A 78 5.69 7.57 -4.74
N ALA A 79 4.71 6.85 -4.17
CA ALA A 79 3.58 7.40 -3.43
C ALA A 79 3.01 6.38 -2.45
N ALA A 80 2.26 6.86 -1.46
CA ALA A 80 1.50 6.01 -0.56
C ALA A 80 0.13 6.62 -0.23
N LEU A 81 -0.82 5.77 0.19
CA LEU A 81 -2.16 6.15 0.59
C LEU A 81 -2.49 5.52 1.95
N ALA A 82 -2.70 6.35 2.97
CA ALA A 82 -3.11 5.91 4.29
C ALA A 82 -4.61 5.58 4.33
N LEU A 83 -4.95 4.50 5.02
CA LEU A 83 -6.29 3.93 5.09
C LEU A 83 -6.62 3.50 6.53
N SER A 84 -7.89 3.21 6.77
CA SER A 84 -8.40 2.89 8.12
C SER A 84 -7.89 1.56 8.70
N SER A 85 -7.42 0.63 7.87
CA SER A 85 -6.89 -0.66 8.34
C SER A 85 -6.08 -1.37 7.25
N GLY A 86 -5.26 -2.37 7.63
CA GLY A 86 -4.58 -3.24 6.69
C GLY A 86 -5.53 -4.02 5.79
N GLN A 87 -6.70 -4.43 6.31
CA GLN A 87 -7.74 -5.08 5.50
C GLN A 87 -8.31 -4.15 4.42
N THR A 88 -8.51 -2.88 4.75
CA THR A 88 -8.92 -1.86 3.77
C THR A 88 -7.82 -1.65 2.73
N ALA A 89 -6.54 -1.66 3.14
CA ALA A 89 -5.42 -1.54 2.21
C ALA A 89 -5.39 -2.71 1.22
N SER A 90 -5.50 -3.95 1.68
CA SER A 90 -5.56 -5.13 0.81
C SER A 90 -6.78 -5.10 -0.12
N ALA A 91 -7.97 -4.75 0.42
CA ALA A 91 -9.21 -4.66 -0.37
C ALA A 91 -9.08 -3.60 -1.47
N PHE A 92 -8.61 -2.39 -1.15
CA PHE A 92 -8.52 -1.29 -2.11
C PHE A 92 -7.41 -1.50 -3.14
N ALA A 93 -6.28 -2.11 -2.75
CA ALA A 93 -5.24 -2.50 -3.70
C ALA A 93 -5.79 -3.45 -4.77
N ILE A 94 -6.62 -4.44 -4.39
CA ILE A 94 -7.26 -5.35 -5.34
C ILE A 94 -8.34 -4.64 -6.16
N GLN A 95 -9.25 -3.89 -5.52
CA GLN A 95 -10.37 -3.22 -6.20
C GLN A 95 -9.92 -2.13 -7.18
N ASN A 96 -8.73 -1.58 -6.99
CA ASN A 96 -8.15 -0.60 -7.92
C ASN A 96 -7.74 -1.25 -9.25
N VAL A 97 -7.38 -2.53 -9.25
CA VAL A 97 -6.87 -3.23 -10.45
C VAL A 97 -7.85 -4.27 -11.01
N ALA A 98 -8.78 -4.77 -10.20
CA ALA A 98 -9.73 -5.82 -10.57
C ALA A 98 -11.19 -5.36 -10.36
N LYS A 99 -12.07 -5.77 -11.24
CA LYS A 99 -13.52 -5.53 -11.21
C LYS A 99 -14.30 -6.85 -11.29
N ALA A 100 -15.62 -6.77 -11.15
CA ALA A 100 -16.49 -7.94 -11.32
C ALA A 100 -16.24 -8.65 -12.66
N GLY A 101 -16.02 -9.95 -12.62
CA GLY A 101 -15.66 -10.81 -13.75
C GLY A 101 -14.16 -11.01 -13.96
N ASP A 102 -13.31 -10.25 -13.25
CA ASP A 102 -11.86 -10.48 -13.23
C ASP A 102 -11.47 -11.48 -12.12
N ASN A 103 -10.20 -11.91 -12.14
CA ASN A 103 -9.65 -12.74 -11.09
C ASN A 103 -8.28 -12.24 -10.59
N VAL A 104 -7.92 -12.72 -9.41
CA VAL A 104 -6.62 -12.51 -8.76
C VAL A 104 -6.06 -13.87 -8.36
N VAL A 105 -4.78 -14.10 -8.58
CA VAL A 105 -4.10 -15.31 -8.09
C VAL A 105 -3.41 -14.96 -6.77
N SER A 106 -3.74 -15.70 -5.71
CA SER A 106 -3.25 -15.45 -4.36
C SER A 106 -2.56 -16.65 -3.76
N SER A 107 -1.54 -16.41 -2.93
CA SER A 107 -1.01 -17.42 -2.03
C SER A 107 -2.11 -18.04 -1.16
N THR A 108 -2.00 -19.36 -0.87
CA THR A 108 -2.82 -20.00 0.18
C THR A 108 -2.38 -19.61 1.59
N ASP A 109 -1.15 -19.12 1.73
CA ASP A 109 -0.57 -18.76 3.01
C ASP A 109 -0.83 -17.27 3.28
N LEU A 110 -1.90 -17.00 4.03
CA LEU A 110 -2.38 -15.65 4.35
C LEU A 110 -2.85 -15.56 5.79
N TYR A 111 -2.86 -14.34 6.31
CA TYR A 111 -3.60 -14.00 7.52
C TYR A 111 -5.09 -14.35 7.35
N GLY A 112 -5.71 -14.90 8.40
CA GLY A 112 -7.09 -15.40 8.33
C GLY A 112 -8.12 -14.33 7.92
N GLY A 113 -7.91 -13.06 8.29
CA GLY A 113 -8.74 -11.94 7.82
C GLY A 113 -8.65 -11.72 6.32
N THR A 114 -7.45 -11.77 5.76
CA THR A 114 -7.22 -11.64 4.31
C THR A 114 -7.79 -12.84 3.56
N TRP A 115 -7.65 -14.05 4.12
CA TRP A 115 -8.30 -15.24 3.57
C TRP A 115 -9.83 -15.06 3.48
N ASN A 116 -10.48 -14.59 4.56
CA ASN A 116 -11.93 -14.34 4.55
C ASN A 116 -12.33 -13.23 3.57
N LEU A 117 -11.57 -12.13 3.51
CA LEU A 117 -11.79 -11.06 2.54
C LEU A 117 -11.79 -11.61 1.11
N PHE A 118 -10.80 -12.45 0.78
CA PHE A 118 -10.60 -12.97 -0.58
C PHE A 118 -11.58 -14.08 -0.93
N SER A 119 -11.81 -15.04 -0.02
CA SER A 119 -12.66 -16.19 -0.29
C SER A 119 -14.15 -15.90 -0.23
N LYS A 120 -14.56 -14.80 0.42
CA LYS A 120 -15.97 -14.45 0.64
C LYS A 120 -16.28 -13.07 0.06
N THR A 121 -15.73 -12.00 0.65
CA THR A 121 -16.15 -10.63 0.32
C THR A 121 -15.84 -10.26 -1.14
N LEU A 122 -14.64 -10.54 -1.65
CA LEU A 122 -14.32 -10.27 -3.05
C LEU A 122 -15.12 -11.14 -4.00
N LYS A 123 -15.41 -12.40 -3.62
CA LYS A 123 -16.28 -13.27 -4.38
C LYS A 123 -17.70 -12.70 -4.50
N ASP A 124 -18.26 -12.18 -3.41
CA ASP A 124 -19.58 -11.54 -3.42
C ASP A 124 -19.60 -10.27 -4.26
N MET A 125 -18.44 -9.61 -4.44
CA MET A 125 -18.24 -8.48 -5.36
C MET A 125 -17.99 -8.92 -6.82
N GLY A 126 -17.99 -10.22 -7.10
CA GLY A 126 -17.79 -10.77 -8.43
C GLY A 126 -16.33 -10.89 -8.86
N ILE A 127 -15.37 -10.72 -7.94
CA ILE A 127 -13.94 -10.93 -8.19
C ILE A 127 -13.56 -12.34 -7.71
N GLU A 128 -13.12 -13.19 -8.63
CA GLU A 128 -12.63 -14.52 -8.31
C GLU A 128 -11.23 -14.43 -7.69
N VAL A 129 -10.97 -15.17 -6.60
CA VAL A 129 -9.61 -15.35 -6.10
C VAL A 129 -9.20 -16.81 -6.20
N ARG A 130 -8.14 -17.07 -6.94
CA ARG A 130 -7.55 -18.40 -7.15
C ARG A 130 -6.38 -18.59 -6.20
N PHE A 131 -6.54 -19.49 -5.25
CA PHE A 131 -5.51 -19.76 -4.25
C PHE A 131 -4.55 -20.85 -4.75
N VAL A 132 -3.24 -20.55 -4.65
CA VAL A 132 -2.16 -21.45 -5.08
C VAL A 132 -1.13 -21.66 -3.98
N ASP A 133 -0.43 -22.79 -4.02
CA ASP A 133 0.67 -23.07 -3.09
C ASP A 133 1.88 -22.16 -3.40
N PRO A 134 2.27 -21.26 -2.48
CA PRO A 134 3.39 -20.35 -2.70
C PRO A 134 4.76 -21.03 -2.72
N SER A 135 4.85 -22.31 -2.32
CA SER A 135 6.10 -23.08 -2.41
C SER A 135 6.47 -23.45 -3.85
N ASN A 136 5.50 -23.34 -4.76
CA ASN A 136 5.70 -23.53 -6.19
C ASN A 136 5.38 -22.21 -6.94
N PRO A 137 6.36 -21.36 -7.25
CA PRO A 137 6.13 -20.11 -7.97
C PRO A 137 5.40 -20.32 -9.31
N ASN A 138 5.61 -21.44 -10.02
CA ASN A 138 4.95 -21.71 -11.28
C ASN A 138 3.43 -21.89 -11.13
N ALA A 139 2.93 -22.25 -9.96
CA ALA A 139 1.49 -22.34 -9.71
C ALA A 139 0.76 -21.00 -9.93
N PHE A 140 1.45 -19.86 -9.78
CA PHE A 140 0.90 -18.55 -10.14
C PHE A 140 0.71 -18.44 -11.67
N ALA A 141 1.68 -18.89 -12.46
CA ALA A 141 1.56 -18.92 -13.92
C ALA A 141 0.44 -19.84 -14.37
N ASP A 142 0.37 -21.06 -13.81
CA ASP A 142 -0.62 -22.08 -14.17
C ASP A 142 -2.07 -21.64 -13.88
N ALA A 143 -2.26 -20.80 -12.86
CA ALA A 143 -3.57 -20.23 -12.49
C ALA A 143 -3.92 -18.94 -13.24
N THR A 144 -3.00 -18.42 -14.06
CA THR A 144 -3.17 -17.14 -14.78
C THR A 144 -3.97 -17.33 -16.07
N ASP A 145 -4.89 -16.41 -16.35
CA ASP A 145 -5.60 -16.30 -17.61
C ASP A 145 -5.78 -14.84 -18.05
N SER A 146 -6.52 -14.60 -19.13
CA SER A 146 -6.77 -13.26 -19.68
C SER A 146 -7.55 -12.31 -18.75
N LYS A 147 -8.16 -12.85 -17.69
CA LYS A 147 -8.94 -12.09 -16.68
C LYS A 147 -8.13 -11.82 -15.41
N THR A 148 -6.93 -12.37 -15.29
CA THR A 148 -6.07 -12.17 -14.12
C THR A 148 -5.56 -10.73 -14.10
N ARG A 149 -5.71 -10.05 -12.96
CA ARG A 149 -5.33 -8.63 -12.79
C ARG A 149 -4.23 -8.39 -11.79
N ALA A 150 -4.01 -9.28 -10.84
CA ALA A 150 -2.94 -9.17 -9.88
C ALA A 150 -2.55 -10.53 -9.30
N TYR A 151 -1.32 -10.60 -8.79
CA TYR A 151 -0.88 -11.62 -7.85
C TYR A 151 -0.86 -11.01 -6.45
N TYR A 152 -1.15 -11.82 -5.42
CA TYR A 152 -1.14 -11.38 -4.04
C TYR A 152 -0.49 -12.41 -3.11
N ALA A 153 0.36 -11.91 -2.19
CA ALA A 153 0.97 -12.74 -1.14
C ALA A 153 1.38 -11.90 0.08
N GLU A 154 1.72 -12.57 1.17
CA GLU A 154 2.36 -11.97 2.35
C GLU A 154 3.84 -12.35 2.38
N THR A 155 4.73 -11.40 2.71
CA THR A 155 6.18 -11.64 2.83
C THR A 155 6.47 -12.76 3.84
N LEU A 156 5.84 -12.67 5.00
CA LEU A 156 5.88 -13.65 6.10
C LEU A 156 4.45 -13.90 6.60
N PRO A 157 3.76 -14.89 6.03
CA PRO A 157 2.34 -15.12 6.31
C PRO A 157 2.11 -15.59 7.75
N ASN A 158 1.12 -15.00 8.40
CA ASN A 158 0.66 -15.42 9.72
C ASN A 158 -0.39 -16.55 9.58
N PRO A 159 -0.21 -17.74 10.20
CA PRO A 159 0.80 -18.08 11.21
C PRO A 159 2.01 -18.86 10.69
N LYS A 160 2.09 -19.19 9.41
CA LYS A 160 3.09 -20.15 8.89
C LYS A 160 4.52 -19.59 8.84
N LEU A 161 4.70 -18.28 8.71
CA LEU A 161 5.99 -17.57 8.68
C LEU A 161 6.98 -18.08 7.61
N LYS A 162 6.48 -18.76 6.58
CA LYS A 162 7.28 -19.23 5.46
C LYS A 162 7.59 -18.09 4.50
N VAL A 163 8.87 -17.80 4.27
CA VAL A 163 9.29 -16.72 3.39
C VAL A 163 8.72 -16.92 1.98
N PHE A 164 8.02 -15.90 1.48
CA PHE A 164 7.45 -15.91 0.14
C PHE A 164 8.51 -15.59 -0.92
N PRO A 165 8.57 -16.32 -2.04
CA PRO A 165 9.55 -16.10 -3.12
C PRO A 165 9.16 -14.92 -4.02
N ILE A 166 9.31 -13.69 -3.50
CA ILE A 166 8.84 -12.46 -4.15
C ILE A 166 9.45 -12.30 -5.55
N SER A 167 10.77 -12.47 -5.68
CA SER A 167 11.49 -12.23 -6.94
C SER A 167 11.04 -13.18 -8.04
N GLU A 168 10.85 -14.44 -7.71
CA GLU A 168 10.42 -15.49 -8.65
C GLU A 168 9.00 -15.22 -9.14
N VAL A 169 8.05 -14.97 -8.22
CA VAL A 169 6.66 -14.71 -8.57
C VAL A 169 6.50 -13.36 -9.30
N SER A 170 7.23 -12.33 -8.89
CA SER A 170 7.28 -11.05 -9.61
C SER A 170 7.79 -11.22 -11.05
N SER A 171 8.85 -12.03 -11.23
CA SER A 171 9.39 -12.32 -12.56
C SER A 171 8.38 -13.05 -13.45
N ILE A 172 7.56 -13.92 -12.88
CA ILE A 172 6.44 -14.57 -13.57
C ILE A 172 5.39 -13.53 -13.95
N GLY A 173 4.95 -12.70 -12.98
CA GLY A 173 3.96 -11.65 -13.23
C GLY A 173 4.37 -10.70 -14.35
N LYS A 174 5.63 -10.29 -14.39
CA LYS A 174 6.18 -9.44 -15.47
C LYS A 174 6.03 -10.03 -16.85
N LYS A 175 6.16 -11.35 -17.01
CA LYS A 175 5.98 -12.02 -18.31
C LYS A 175 4.55 -11.95 -18.83
N PHE A 176 3.58 -11.87 -17.92
CA PHE A 176 2.15 -11.78 -18.23
C PHE A 176 1.60 -10.34 -18.15
N GLY A 177 2.43 -9.35 -17.78
CA GLY A 177 1.96 -7.98 -17.53
C GLY A 177 1.06 -7.88 -16.28
N ILE A 178 1.28 -8.73 -15.27
CA ILE A 178 0.47 -8.80 -14.05
C ILE A 178 1.29 -8.29 -12.86
N PRO A 179 0.79 -7.26 -12.11
CA PRO A 179 1.46 -6.73 -10.94
C PRO A 179 1.40 -7.71 -9.77
N LEU A 180 2.48 -7.77 -8.98
CA LEU A 180 2.51 -8.44 -7.69
C LEU A 180 2.24 -7.45 -6.57
N ILE A 181 1.23 -7.72 -5.77
CA ILE A 181 0.88 -7.02 -4.52
C ILE A 181 1.41 -7.85 -3.35
N VAL A 182 2.19 -7.23 -2.47
CA VAL A 182 2.78 -7.91 -1.31
C VAL A 182 2.35 -7.23 -0.02
N ASP A 183 1.74 -7.97 0.89
CA ASP A 183 1.55 -7.54 2.28
C ASP A 183 2.84 -7.79 3.07
N ASN A 184 3.50 -6.69 3.45
CA ASN A 184 4.77 -6.71 4.17
C ASN A 184 4.61 -6.38 5.67
N THR A 185 3.41 -6.55 6.22
CA THR A 185 3.10 -6.19 7.61
C THR A 185 4.05 -6.82 8.63
N ALA A 186 4.49 -8.06 8.39
CA ALA A 186 5.36 -8.79 9.35
C ALA A 186 6.86 -8.48 9.20
N ALA A 187 7.29 -7.78 8.15
CA ALA A 187 8.71 -7.53 7.87
C ALA A 187 9.03 -6.09 7.41
N PRO A 188 8.42 -5.02 8.02
CA PRO A 188 8.73 -3.66 7.62
C PRO A 188 10.22 -3.37 7.84
N ILE A 189 10.82 -2.63 6.90
CA ILE A 189 12.25 -2.24 6.91
C ILE A 189 13.21 -3.43 6.68
N ILE A 190 12.94 -4.59 7.27
CA ILE A 190 13.78 -5.80 7.15
C ILE A 190 13.76 -6.35 5.73
N CYS A 191 12.59 -6.35 5.10
CA CYS A 191 12.39 -6.68 3.70
C CYS A 191 11.75 -5.49 3.00
N LYS A 192 12.24 -5.14 1.82
CA LYS A 192 11.62 -4.18 0.91
C LYS A 192 11.15 -4.94 -0.34
N PRO A 193 9.87 -5.32 -0.41
CA PRO A 193 9.33 -6.06 -1.55
C PRO A 193 9.56 -5.38 -2.91
N ILE A 194 9.67 -4.04 -2.94
CA ILE A 194 10.01 -3.28 -4.14
C ILE A 194 11.34 -3.71 -4.76
N ASP A 195 12.36 -3.97 -3.93
CA ASP A 195 13.69 -4.39 -4.40
C ASP A 195 13.65 -5.79 -5.03
N HIS A 196 12.58 -6.54 -4.77
CA HIS A 196 12.30 -7.87 -5.31
C HIS A 196 11.24 -7.86 -6.40
N GLY A 197 10.77 -6.68 -6.82
CA GLY A 197 9.90 -6.48 -7.97
C GLY A 197 8.40 -6.44 -7.67
N ALA A 198 7.97 -6.32 -6.41
CA ALA A 198 6.58 -6.01 -6.09
C ALA A 198 6.19 -4.67 -6.72
N ALA A 199 4.97 -4.60 -7.26
CA ALA A 199 4.41 -3.38 -7.86
C ALA A 199 3.67 -2.52 -6.82
N ILE A 200 3.02 -3.19 -5.86
CA ILE A 200 2.32 -2.57 -4.74
C ILE A 200 2.76 -3.28 -3.45
N VAL A 201 3.00 -2.50 -2.40
CA VAL A 201 3.20 -3.02 -1.05
C VAL A 201 2.07 -2.52 -0.16
N VAL A 202 1.49 -3.41 0.64
CA VAL A 202 0.48 -3.05 1.63
C VAL A 202 0.98 -3.35 3.04
N TYR A 203 0.50 -2.58 4.01
CA TYR A 203 0.79 -2.78 5.42
C TYR A 203 -0.43 -2.59 6.29
N SER A 204 -0.56 -3.42 7.31
CA SER A 204 -1.30 -3.05 8.50
C SER A 204 -0.41 -2.19 9.40
N LEU A 205 -0.65 -0.88 9.42
CA LEU A 205 0.04 0.05 10.33
C LEU A 205 -0.22 -0.28 11.81
N THR A 206 -1.29 -1.02 12.07
CA THR A 206 -1.70 -1.50 13.39
C THR A 206 -0.63 -2.33 14.11
N LYS A 207 0.29 -2.96 13.35
CA LYS A 207 1.25 -3.94 13.84
C LYS A 207 2.62 -3.28 14.10
N TYR A 208 3.67 -3.72 13.41
CA TYR A 208 5.04 -3.31 13.70
C TYR A 208 5.31 -1.82 13.44
N ILE A 209 4.67 -1.21 12.43
CA ILE A 209 4.85 0.22 12.13
C ILE A 209 4.27 1.08 13.25
N GLY A 210 3.05 0.80 13.72
CA GLY A 210 2.47 1.47 14.88
C GLY A 210 3.18 1.14 16.18
N GLY A 211 3.54 -0.12 16.37
CA GLY A 211 4.48 -0.62 17.38
C GLY A 211 3.99 -0.63 18.83
N HIS A 212 2.88 0.03 19.16
CA HIS A 212 2.43 0.28 20.54
C HIS A 212 1.09 -0.36 20.89
N GLY A 213 0.41 -1.00 19.93
CA GLY A 213 -0.88 -1.67 20.15
C GLY A 213 -2.04 -0.72 20.48
N ASN A 214 -1.95 0.56 20.15
CA ASN A 214 -2.91 1.61 20.54
C ASN A 214 -3.60 2.28 19.34
N SER A 215 -3.30 1.87 18.11
CA SER A 215 -3.89 2.46 16.90
C SER A 215 -4.14 1.42 15.83
N VAL A 216 -5.12 1.67 14.98
CA VAL A 216 -5.46 0.84 13.82
C VAL A 216 -5.29 1.69 12.57
N GLY A 217 -4.63 1.12 11.56
CA GLY A 217 -4.43 1.79 10.26
C GLY A 217 -3.93 0.82 9.21
N GLY A 218 -3.98 1.26 7.97
CA GLY A 218 -3.41 0.58 6.81
C GLY A 218 -2.72 1.57 5.88
N ILE A 219 -1.90 1.07 4.97
CA ILE A 219 -1.29 1.89 3.94
C ILE A 219 -1.02 1.04 2.69
N ILE A 220 -1.20 1.66 1.53
CA ILE A 220 -0.80 1.15 0.23
C ILE A 220 0.38 1.98 -0.23
N VAL A 221 1.42 1.33 -0.77
CA VAL A 221 2.58 1.98 -1.40
C VAL A 221 2.62 1.57 -2.86
N ASP A 222 2.63 2.55 -3.76
CA ASP A 222 2.94 2.33 -5.17
C ASP A 222 4.48 2.31 -5.33
N CYS A 223 4.99 1.23 -5.86
CA CYS A 223 6.42 1.07 -6.07
C CYS A 223 6.96 1.84 -7.28
N GLY A 224 6.10 2.32 -8.19
CA GLY A 224 6.49 3.07 -9.39
C GLY A 224 7.27 2.26 -10.43
N ASN A 225 7.21 0.94 -10.36
CA ASN A 225 7.95 0.01 -11.22
C ASN A 225 7.04 -0.84 -12.12
N PHE A 226 5.77 -0.49 -12.21
CA PHE A 226 4.76 -1.14 -13.04
C PHE A 226 4.09 -0.10 -13.94
N ASP A 227 3.86 -0.45 -15.20
CA ASP A 227 3.17 0.40 -16.18
C ASP A 227 1.66 0.17 -16.08
N TRP A 228 1.00 1.05 -15.35
CA TRP A 228 -0.45 0.97 -15.09
C TRP A 228 -1.26 1.38 -16.32
#